data_5fcdc751fecf6089e53caa1713a39a65
#
_entry.id   5fcdc751fecf6089e53caa1713a39a65
#
_cell.length_a   1.000
_cell.length_b   1.000
_cell.length_c   1.000
_cell.angle_alpha   90.00
_cell.angle_beta   90.00
_cell.angle_gamma   90.00
#
_symmetry.space_group_name_H-M   'P 1'
#
loop_
_entity.id
_entity.type
_entity.pdbx_description
1 polymer ?
#
loop_
_entity_poly.entity_id
_entity_poly.type
_entity_poly.pdbx_seq_one_letter_code
_entity_poly.pdbx_strand_id
1 'polypeptide(L)'
;LAQAHNLSITTNENLIEAANIFEGQKFEMGSGVLRHPKSWRHLTRPWVPSWGEPYEQQVERMLAALFAARDAAEGKDAFAVSHQLPIWILRSAVEGRRMMHDPRKRECTLASVTSFHLDSVGDIEGVSYSEPARHLIPEKK
;
A
#
# COMPACT_ATOMS: atom_id res chain seq x y z
N LEU A 1 9.01 -8.37 14.94
CA LEU A 1 8.32 -7.32 15.70
C LEU A 1 7.40 -7.98 16.73
N ALA A 2 6.34 -8.69 16.35
CA ALA A 2 5.36 -9.27 17.27
C ALA A 2 6.00 -10.14 18.35
N GLN A 3 6.91 -11.05 18.00
CA GLN A 3 7.63 -11.89 18.96
C GLN A 3 8.46 -11.07 19.94
N ALA A 4 9.12 -10.00 19.48
CA ALA A 4 9.94 -9.14 20.35
C ALA A 4 9.11 -8.34 21.37
N HIS A 5 7.83 -8.15 21.09
CA HIS A 5 6.89 -7.45 21.97
C HIS A 5 5.86 -8.38 22.62
N ASN A 6 6.03 -9.70 22.48
CA ASN A 6 5.11 -10.72 23.00
C ASN A 6 3.65 -10.49 22.57
N LEU A 7 3.46 -10.11 21.28
CA LEU A 7 2.16 -9.86 20.68
C LEU A 7 1.72 -11.03 19.82
N SER A 8 0.42 -11.33 19.78
CA SER A 8 -0.17 -12.23 18.82
C SER A 8 -0.31 -11.58 17.45
N ILE A 9 -0.24 -12.40 16.39
CA ILE A 9 -0.45 -11.94 15.01
C ILE A 9 -1.85 -12.35 14.58
N THR A 10 -2.59 -11.37 14.06
CA THR A 10 -3.87 -11.60 13.38
C THR A 10 -3.70 -11.31 11.90
N THR A 11 -4.21 -12.19 11.05
CA THR A 11 -4.20 -11.98 9.59
C THR A 11 -5.45 -11.23 9.15
N ASN A 12 -5.30 -10.35 8.14
CA ASN A 12 -6.40 -9.59 7.55
C ASN A 12 -6.21 -9.55 6.02
N GLU A 13 -7.14 -10.12 5.27
CA GLU A 13 -7.09 -10.20 3.82
C GLU A 13 -7.10 -8.82 3.14
N ASN A 14 -7.61 -7.80 3.81
CA ASN A 14 -7.60 -6.42 3.30
C ASN A 14 -6.18 -5.80 3.23
N LEU A 15 -5.17 -6.44 3.83
CA LEU A 15 -3.79 -5.97 3.84
C LEU A 15 -2.92 -6.61 2.75
N ILE A 16 -3.47 -7.43 1.86
CA ILE A 16 -2.73 -8.05 0.76
C ILE A 16 -2.28 -7.03 -0.28
N GLU A 17 -1.30 -7.43 -1.12
CA GLU A 17 -0.87 -6.63 -2.27
C GLU A 17 -2.04 -6.37 -3.24
N ALA A 18 -1.95 -5.28 -3.99
CA ALA A 18 -2.93 -4.99 -5.03
C ALA A 18 -2.95 -6.10 -6.08
N ALA A 19 -4.15 -6.63 -6.38
CA ALA A 19 -4.31 -7.64 -7.41
C ALA A 19 -3.81 -7.11 -8.77
N ASN A 20 -2.99 -7.92 -9.45
CA ASN A 20 -2.45 -7.60 -10.75
C ASN A 20 -2.76 -8.74 -11.72
N ILE A 21 -3.39 -8.45 -12.86
CA ILE A 21 -3.70 -9.44 -13.91
C ILE A 21 -2.44 -10.10 -14.52
N PHE A 22 -1.26 -9.53 -14.27
CA PHE A 22 0.04 -10.09 -14.65
C PHE A 22 0.69 -10.91 -13.53
N GLU A 23 -0.01 -11.15 -12.42
CA GLU A 23 0.49 -11.95 -11.31
C GLU A 23 0.84 -13.37 -11.78
N GLY A 24 2.07 -13.79 -11.46
CA GLY A 24 2.62 -15.07 -11.96
C GLY A 24 3.36 -14.99 -13.30
N GLN A 25 3.35 -13.87 -14.02
CA GLN A 25 4.19 -13.65 -15.18
C GLN A 25 5.46 -12.88 -14.79
N LYS A 26 6.63 -13.42 -15.12
CA LYS A 26 7.91 -12.71 -14.93
C LYS A 26 7.92 -11.46 -15.79
N PHE A 27 7.75 -10.30 -15.19
CA PHE A 27 7.84 -9.01 -15.85
C PHE A 27 9.33 -8.64 -15.94
N GLU A 28 10.05 -9.20 -16.92
CA GLU A 28 11.36 -8.67 -17.31
C GLU A 28 11.12 -7.47 -18.23
N MET A 29 11.70 -6.32 -17.89
CA MET A 29 11.76 -5.15 -18.79
C MET A 29 12.46 -5.60 -20.08
N GLY A 30 11.67 -5.77 -21.17
CA GLY A 30 12.14 -6.38 -22.42
C GLY A 30 11.35 -7.62 -22.86
N SER A 31 10.58 -8.26 -21.98
CA SER A 31 9.63 -9.30 -22.34
C SER A 31 8.52 -8.69 -23.20
N GLY A 32 8.28 -9.27 -24.37
CA GLY A 32 7.42 -8.73 -25.44
C GLY A 32 5.92 -8.57 -25.12
N VAL A 33 5.52 -8.47 -23.83
CA VAL A 33 4.14 -8.26 -23.39
C VAL A 33 3.55 -6.96 -23.96
N LEU A 34 4.35 -5.91 -24.11
CA LEU A 34 3.93 -4.66 -24.78
C LEU A 34 3.81 -4.81 -26.30
N ARG A 35 4.32 -5.90 -26.90
CA ARG A 35 4.20 -6.18 -28.34
C ARG A 35 2.90 -6.91 -28.71
N HIS A 36 2.15 -7.44 -27.73
CA HIS A 36 0.87 -8.07 -28.02
C HIS A 36 -0.24 -7.03 -28.15
N PRO A 37 -0.93 -6.95 -29.31
CA PRO A 37 -2.04 -6.00 -29.54
C PRO A 37 -3.17 -6.14 -28.51
N LYS A 38 -3.35 -7.34 -27.93
CA LYS A 38 -4.34 -7.58 -26.87
C LYS A 38 -4.02 -6.83 -25.56
N SER A 39 -2.76 -6.49 -25.32
CA SER A 39 -2.36 -5.72 -24.12
C SER A 39 -2.69 -4.23 -24.25
N TRP A 40 -2.82 -3.72 -25.48
CA TRP A 40 -3.08 -2.31 -25.76
C TRP A 40 -4.48 -1.84 -25.34
N ARG A 41 -5.47 -2.72 -25.39
CA ARG A 41 -6.82 -2.39 -24.91
C ARG A 41 -6.87 -2.10 -23.39
N HIS A 42 -5.89 -2.58 -22.65
CA HIS A 42 -5.75 -2.32 -21.21
C HIS A 42 -5.03 -1.01 -20.90
N LEU A 43 -4.39 -0.38 -21.91
CA LEU A 43 -3.71 0.91 -21.78
C LEU A 43 -4.64 2.11 -22.04
N THR A 44 -5.90 1.87 -22.44
CA THR A 44 -6.83 2.91 -22.88
C THR A 44 -7.60 3.61 -21.75
N ARG A 45 -7.45 3.17 -20.49
CA ARG A 45 -8.10 3.80 -19.33
C ARG A 45 -7.04 4.24 -18.30
N PRO A 46 -6.46 5.44 -18.42
CA PRO A 46 -5.39 5.89 -17.52
C PRO A 46 -5.83 6.14 -16.07
N TRP A 47 -7.13 6.15 -15.80
CA TRP A 47 -7.74 6.39 -14.48
C TRP A 47 -7.98 5.11 -13.67
N VAL A 48 -7.97 3.97 -14.31
CA VAL A 48 -7.97 2.65 -13.67
C VAL A 48 -6.64 2.03 -14.05
N PRO A 49 -5.81 1.56 -13.12
CA PRO A 49 -4.67 0.74 -13.52
C PRO A 49 -5.27 -0.44 -14.29
N SER A 50 -5.12 -0.38 -15.62
CA SER A 50 -5.80 -1.27 -16.56
C SER A 50 -5.37 -2.72 -16.43
N TRP A 51 -4.51 -3.01 -15.47
CA TRP A 51 -3.92 -4.30 -15.16
C TRP A 51 -4.06 -4.72 -13.69
N GLY A 52 -4.85 -4.02 -12.88
CA GLY A 52 -4.93 -4.33 -11.47
C GLY A 52 -6.24 -3.91 -10.80
N GLU A 53 -6.25 -4.04 -9.49
CA GLU A 53 -7.34 -3.61 -8.62
C GLU A 53 -7.55 -2.08 -8.72
N PRO A 54 -8.79 -1.58 -8.88
CA PRO A 54 -9.07 -0.15 -8.87
C PRO A 54 -8.59 0.53 -7.59
N TYR A 55 -8.06 1.74 -7.71
CA TYR A 55 -7.55 2.49 -6.55
C TYR A 55 -8.60 2.71 -5.47
N GLU A 56 -9.84 2.95 -5.86
CA GLU A 56 -10.96 3.13 -4.92
C GLU A 56 -11.20 1.88 -4.07
N GLN A 57 -11.17 0.70 -4.68
CA GLN A 57 -11.31 -0.58 -3.95
C GLN A 57 -10.12 -0.81 -3.01
N GLN A 58 -8.89 -0.44 -3.42
CA GLN A 58 -7.72 -0.50 -2.55
C GLN A 58 -7.89 0.42 -1.33
N VAL A 59 -8.38 1.65 -1.52
CA VAL A 59 -8.67 2.59 -0.43
C VAL A 59 -9.71 2.00 0.52
N GLU A 60 -10.83 1.52 -0.01
CA GLU A 60 -11.92 0.96 0.81
C GLU A 60 -11.45 -0.20 1.69
N ARG A 61 -10.75 -1.19 1.11
CA ARG A 61 -10.27 -2.34 1.90
C ARG A 61 -9.19 -1.95 2.90
N MET A 62 -8.29 -1.04 2.54
CA MET A 62 -7.23 -0.58 3.43
C MET A 62 -7.78 0.25 4.59
N LEU A 63 -8.81 1.08 4.36
CA LEU A 63 -9.55 1.78 5.42
C LEU A 63 -10.25 0.78 6.34
N ALA A 64 -10.90 -0.25 5.79
CA ALA A 64 -11.52 -1.30 6.59
C ALA A 64 -10.50 -2.01 7.48
N ALA A 65 -9.30 -2.30 6.96
CA ALA A 65 -8.22 -2.90 7.74
C ALA A 65 -7.71 -1.95 8.85
N LEU A 66 -7.56 -0.66 8.53
CA LEU A 66 -7.10 0.35 9.48
C LEU A 66 -8.09 0.52 10.63
N PHE A 67 -9.37 0.64 10.34
CA PHE A 67 -10.41 0.77 11.38
C PHE A 67 -10.58 -0.51 12.20
N ALA A 68 -10.47 -1.69 11.59
CA ALA A 68 -10.45 -2.95 12.33
C ALA A 68 -9.24 -3.04 13.29
N ALA A 69 -8.08 -2.57 12.86
CA ALA A 69 -6.88 -2.52 13.72
C ALA A 69 -7.04 -1.51 14.87
N ARG A 70 -7.63 -0.32 14.59
CA ARG A 70 -7.99 0.68 15.61
C ARG A 70 -8.91 0.07 16.68
N ASP A 71 -9.99 -0.59 16.25
CA ASP A 71 -10.97 -1.13 17.17
C ASP A 71 -10.36 -2.25 18.05
N ALA A 72 -9.51 -3.08 17.47
CA ALA A 72 -8.78 -4.11 18.20
C ALA A 72 -7.70 -3.55 19.15
N ALA A 73 -7.22 -2.35 18.91
CA ALA A 73 -6.20 -1.71 19.76
C ALA A 73 -6.77 -1.08 21.03
N GLU A 74 -8.07 -0.88 21.13
CA GLU A 74 -8.73 -0.33 22.32
C GLU A 74 -8.08 0.96 22.86
N GLY A 75 -7.78 1.89 21.97
CA GLY A 75 -7.15 3.17 22.28
C GLY A 75 -5.61 3.13 22.43
N LYS A 76 -4.98 2.02 22.06
CA LYS A 76 -3.52 1.87 21.99
C LYS A 76 -3.05 1.93 20.53
N ASP A 77 -1.73 1.85 20.34
CA ASP A 77 -1.15 1.73 19.01
C ASP A 77 -1.39 0.33 18.42
N ALA A 78 -1.76 0.28 17.13
CA ALA A 78 -1.83 -0.93 16.34
C ALA A 78 -0.75 -0.91 15.25
N PHE A 79 -0.13 -2.07 15.00
CA PHE A 79 0.83 -2.25 13.91
C PHE A 79 0.24 -3.17 12.85
N ALA A 80 0.13 -2.66 11.63
CA ALA A 80 -0.26 -3.44 10.47
C ALA A 80 0.92 -3.56 9.49
N VAL A 81 1.10 -4.73 8.90
CA VAL A 81 2.11 -4.97 7.86
C VAL A 81 1.38 -5.22 6.54
N SER A 82 1.72 -4.45 5.54
CA SER A 82 1.14 -4.56 4.20
C SER A 82 2.21 -4.30 3.15
N HIS A 83 1.81 -4.05 1.91
CA HIS A 83 2.66 -3.88 0.76
C HIS A 83 2.77 -2.41 0.34
N GLN A 84 3.77 -2.10 -0.45
CA GLN A 84 4.11 -0.73 -0.84
C GLN A 84 2.94 0.00 -1.51
N LEU A 85 2.28 -0.63 -2.49
CA LEU A 85 1.24 0.05 -3.27
C LEU A 85 -0.02 0.33 -2.43
N PRO A 86 -0.62 -0.63 -1.71
CA PRO A 86 -1.78 -0.36 -0.87
C PRO A 86 -1.53 0.72 0.19
N ILE A 87 -0.37 0.68 0.86
CA ILE A 87 -0.02 1.71 1.85
C ILE A 87 0.07 3.09 1.19
N TRP A 88 0.75 3.19 0.04
CA TRP A 88 0.88 4.45 -0.70
C TRP A 88 -0.46 4.99 -1.17
N ILE A 89 -1.35 4.13 -1.68
CA ILE A 89 -2.67 4.52 -2.17
C ILE A 89 -3.55 5.03 -1.02
N LEU A 90 -3.59 4.32 0.11
CA LEU A 90 -4.32 4.79 1.30
C LEU A 90 -3.80 6.15 1.77
N ARG A 91 -2.48 6.29 1.93
CA ARG A 91 -1.85 7.56 2.32
C ARG A 91 -2.22 8.67 1.34
N SER A 92 -2.12 8.43 0.04
CA SER A 92 -2.45 9.42 -0.98
C SER A 92 -3.92 9.87 -0.91
N ALA A 93 -4.83 8.93 -0.66
CA ALA A 93 -6.25 9.23 -0.51
C ALA A 93 -6.51 10.11 0.72
N VAL A 94 -5.94 9.77 1.87
CA VAL A 94 -6.09 10.53 3.12
C VAL A 94 -5.49 11.94 3.00
N GLU A 95 -4.34 12.08 2.34
CA GLU A 95 -3.69 13.37 2.12
C GLU A 95 -4.31 14.18 0.96
N GLY A 96 -5.35 13.68 0.28
CA GLY A 96 -5.98 14.34 -0.87
C GLY A 96 -5.06 14.43 -2.10
N ARG A 97 -4.06 13.56 -2.20
CA ARG A 97 -3.13 13.49 -3.33
C ARG A 97 -3.71 12.68 -4.48
N ARG A 98 -3.18 12.89 -5.68
CA ARG A 98 -3.50 12.05 -6.84
C ARG A 98 -2.97 10.64 -6.62
N MET A 99 -3.84 9.63 -6.74
CA MET A 99 -3.46 8.22 -6.61
C MET A 99 -2.60 7.74 -7.78
N MET A 100 -2.86 8.26 -8.99
CA MET A 100 -2.00 8.01 -10.16
C MET A 100 -0.66 8.74 -10.00
N HIS A 101 0.44 7.99 -10.01
CA HIS A 101 1.76 8.51 -9.71
C HIS A 101 2.86 7.69 -10.40
N ASP A 102 4.07 8.24 -10.47
CA ASP A 102 5.28 7.52 -10.87
C ASP A 102 5.70 6.56 -9.72
N PRO A 103 5.74 5.24 -9.95
CA PRO A 103 6.14 4.27 -8.91
C PRO A 103 7.50 4.54 -8.27
N ARG A 104 8.42 5.21 -9.00
CA ARG A 104 9.76 5.56 -8.52
C ARG A 104 9.76 6.67 -7.47
N LYS A 105 8.65 7.41 -7.37
CA LYS A 105 8.47 8.54 -6.45
C LYS A 105 7.65 8.18 -5.22
N ARG A 106 7.37 6.90 -5.00
CA ARG A 106 6.65 6.45 -3.80
C ARG A 106 7.51 6.63 -2.56
N GLU A 107 7.01 7.36 -1.61
CA GLU A 107 7.56 7.41 -0.26
C GLU A 107 6.97 6.24 0.56
N CYS A 108 7.42 5.05 0.27
CA CYS A 108 7.08 3.82 0.98
C CYS A 108 8.21 2.81 0.71
N THR A 109 9.38 3.05 1.30
CA THR A 109 10.55 2.17 1.17
C THR A 109 10.39 0.92 2.02
N LEU A 110 11.25 -0.07 1.81
CA LEU A 110 11.26 -1.28 2.64
C LEU A 110 11.48 -0.90 4.11
N ALA A 111 10.70 -1.52 4.99
CA ALA A 111 10.72 -1.27 6.44
C ALA A 111 10.50 0.20 6.84
N SER A 112 9.86 1.00 5.99
CA SER A 112 9.34 2.31 6.35
C SER A 112 8.05 2.18 7.17
N VAL A 113 7.71 3.23 7.90
CA VAL A 113 6.50 3.31 8.71
C VAL A 113 5.65 4.49 8.21
N THR A 114 4.40 4.20 7.87
CA THR A 114 3.36 5.20 7.63
C THR A 114 2.39 5.14 8.80
N SER A 115 2.28 6.21 9.57
CA SER A 115 1.39 6.28 10.73
C SER A 115 0.17 7.12 10.40
N PHE A 116 -1.01 6.58 10.67
CA PHE A 116 -2.28 7.29 10.61
C PHE A 116 -2.66 7.69 12.02
N HIS A 117 -2.80 8.98 12.26
CA HIS A 117 -3.17 9.52 13.55
C HIS A 117 -4.69 9.66 13.61
N LEU A 118 -5.28 9.14 14.66
CA LEU A 118 -6.73 9.13 14.86
C LEU A 118 -7.07 10.05 16.02
N ASP A 119 -8.14 10.81 15.88
CA ASP A 119 -8.67 11.65 16.94
C ASP A 119 -9.44 10.84 18.00
N SER A 120 -9.99 11.51 19.00
CA SER A 120 -10.75 10.88 20.08
C SER A 120 -12.07 10.26 19.62
N VAL A 121 -12.58 10.62 18.45
CA VAL A 121 -13.79 10.06 17.83
C VAL A 121 -13.44 8.86 16.93
N GLY A 122 -12.17 8.76 16.54
CA GLY A 122 -11.62 7.69 15.69
C GLY A 122 -11.54 8.04 14.22
N ASP A 123 -11.66 9.32 13.88
CA ASP A 123 -11.43 9.83 12.53
C ASP A 123 -9.94 10.09 12.29
N ILE A 124 -9.52 9.99 11.02
CA ILE A 124 -8.11 10.23 10.66
C ILE A 124 -7.86 11.73 10.62
N GLU A 125 -7.07 12.24 11.58
CA GLU A 125 -6.68 13.65 11.66
C GLU A 125 -5.35 13.96 10.97
N GLY A 126 -4.51 12.95 10.70
CA GLY A 126 -3.23 13.17 10.06
C GLY A 126 -2.47 11.90 9.69
N VAL A 127 -1.42 12.10 8.90
CA VAL A 127 -0.50 11.03 8.46
C VAL A 127 0.93 11.50 8.66
N SER A 128 1.79 10.60 9.14
CA SER A 128 3.24 10.81 9.16
C SER A 128 3.98 9.65 8.52
N TYR A 129 5.19 9.93 8.03
CA TYR A 129 6.05 8.95 7.38
C TYR A 129 7.46 8.99 7.94
N SER A 130 8.04 7.81 8.16
CA SER A 130 9.42 7.68 8.64
C SER A 130 10.11 6.46 8.05
N GLU A 131 11.43 6.51 7.98
CA GLU A 131 12.30 5.44 7.47
C GLU A 131 13.29 4.99 8.54
N PRO A 132 12.87 4.33 9.62
CA PRO A 132 13.76 3.97 10.72
C PRO A 132 14.88 3.02 10.31
N ALA A 133 14.67 2.21 9.28
CA ALA A 133 15.63 1.25 8.75
C ALA A 133 16.41 1.78 7.52
N ARG A 134 16.37 3.08 7.23
CA ARG A 134 17.03 3.67 6.04
C ARG A 134 18.52 3.33 5.96
N HIS A 135 19.20 3.30 7.08
CA HIS A 135 20.63 2.97 7.18
C HIS A 135 20.98 1.52 6.76
N LEU A 136 19.98 0.63 6.67
CA LEU A 136 20.16 -0.77 6.23
C LEU A 136 19.91 -0.94 4.73
N ILE A 137 19.38 0.07 4.04
CA ILE A 137 19.07 0.01 2.62
C ILE A 137 20.32 0.41 1.82
N PRO A 138 20.86 -0.46 0.94
CA PRO A 138 21.99 -0.10 0.11
C PRO A 138 21.71 1.12 -0.76
N GLU A 139 22.65 2.03 -0.86
CA GLU A 139 22.56 3.12 -1.84
C GLU A 139 22.53 2.51 -3.26
N LYS A 140 21.57 2.93 -4.06
CA LYS A 140 21.56 2.58 -5.49
C LYS A 140 22.76 3.23 -6.15
N LYS A 141 23.70 2.39 -6.62
CA LYS A 141 24.77 2.82 -7.50
C LYS A 141 24.23 3.24 -8.87
#